data_6083e89e26089e4fcde91a9601d81716
#
_entry.id   6083e89e26089e4fcde91a9601d81716
#
_cell.length_a   1.000
_cell.length_b   1.000
_cell.length_c   1.000
_cell.angle_alpha   90.00
_cell.angle_beta   90.00
_cell.angle_gamma   90.00
#
_symmetry.space_group_name_H-M   'P 1'
#
loop_
_entity.id
_entity.type
_entity.pdbx_description
1 polymer ?
#
loop_
_entity_poly.entity_id
_entity_poly.type
_entity_poly.pdbx_seq_one_letter_code
_entity_poly.pdbx_strand_id
1 'polypeptide(L)'
;LKNESINNNKAIKFYLDYYLKNGNLDESCKLISELKFNSTNDYIDKFKIYCLIKLNKNEEAQIYFDLKKEQGFNDKFFESKFNNLMGYSDKNDQEISEKSVLNFHLSHVTSQNFNYTTNEKTPKFIWKYLSSNNLLEDIKEIDLENTKKIMTLEKATHEKNYSEKELLQLYKRFDFSLSQLL
;
A
#
# COMPACT_ATOMS: atom_id res chain seq x y z
N LEU A 1 -24.15 -21.68 -1.29
CA LEU A 1 -22.89 -21.81 -0.54
C LEU A 1 -21.68 -21.21 -1.30
N LYS A 2 -21.45 -21.59 -2.60
CA LYS A 2 -20.32 -21.03 -3.38
C LYS A 2 -20.45 -19.52 -3.64
N ASN A 3 -21.64 -19.03 -3.97
CA ASN A 3 -21.87 -17.61 -4.23
C ASN A 3 -21.79 -16.75 -2.96
N GLU A 4 -22.21 -17.25 -1.82
CA GLU A 4 -22.10 -16.56 -0.53
C GLU A 4 -20.65 -16.43 -0.08
N SER A 5 -19.83 -17.48 -0.26
CA SER A 5 -18.40 -17.43 0.08
C SER A 5 -17.61 -16.49 -0.84
N ILE A 6 -17.94 -16.40 -2.13
CA ILE A 6 -17.30 -15.47 -3.08
C ILE A 6 -17.65 -14.02 -2.74
N ASN A 7 -18.94 -13.74 -2.43
CA ASN A 7 -19.36 -12.40 -2.02
C ASN A 7 -18.72 -11.99 -0.70
N ASN A 8 -18.58 -12.91 0.24
CA ASN A 8 -17.91 -12.67 1.51
C ASN A 8 -16.41 -12.36 1.30
N ASN A 9 -15.69 -13.12 0.46
CA ASN A 9 -14.28 -12.86 0.16
C ASN A 9 -14.05 -11.49 -0.51
N LYS A 10 -14.96 -11.05 -1.39
CA LYS A 10 -14.87 -9.70 -2.00
C LYS A 10 -15.09 -8.60 -0.96
N ALA A 11 -16.06 -8.77 -0.09
CA ALA A 11 -16.32 -7.80 0.98
C ALA A 11 -15.14 -7.72 1.96
N ILE A 12 -14.60 -8.87 2.39
CA ILE A 12 -13.43 -8.94 3.26
C ILE A 12 -12.25 -8.23 2.59
N LYS A 13 -11.91 -8.57 1.34
CA LYS A 13 -10.84 -7.91 0.61
C LYS A 13 -11.04 -6.40 0.55
N PHE A 14 -12.27 -5.93 0.28
CA PHE A 14 -12.58 -4.50 0.24
C PHE A 14 -12.27 -3.81 1.57
N TYR A 15 -12.67 -4.38 2.71
CA TYR A 15 -12.40 -3.80 4.02
C TYR A 15 -10.92 -3.86 4.41
N LEU A 16 -10.22 -4.95 4.09
CA LEU A 16 -8.78 -5.06 4.29
C LEU A 16 -8.02 -3.97 3.53
N ASP A 17 -8.34 -3.79 2.24
CA ASP A 17 -7.76 -2.75 1.41
C ASP A 17 -8.13 -1.34 1.90
N TYR A 18 -9.38 -1.17 2.37
CA TYR A 18 -9.86 0.09 2.90
C TYR A 18 -9.06 0.50 4.15
N TYR A 19 -8.93 -0.38 5.12
CA TYR A 19 -8.18 -0.08 6.34
C TYR A 19 -6.69 0.13 6.04
N LEU A 20 -6.07 -0.76 5.27
CA LEU A 20 -4.64 -0.69 5.00
C LEU A 20 -4.24 0.58 4.24
N LYS A 21 -4.98 0.95 3.20
CA LYS A 21 -4.68 2.19 2.45
C LYS A 21 -4.95 3.48 3.24
N ASN A 22 -5.71 3.41 4.32
CA ASN A 22 -5.95 4.53 5.24
C ASN A 22 -5.01 4.53 6.45
N GLY A 23 -3.96 3.69 6.46
CA GLY A 23 -2.99 3.62 7.55
C GLY A 23 -3.47 2.86 8.79
N ASN A 24 -4.63 2.19 8.71
CA ASN A 24 -5.25 1.49 9.85
C ASN A 24 -4.96 -0.02 9.78
N LEU A 25 -3.67 -0.39 9.83
CA LEU A 25 -3.24 -1.80 9.77
C LEU A 25 -3.85 -2.65 10.88
N ASP A 26 -3.94 -2.11 12.09
CA ASP A 26 -4.46 -2.84 13.25
C ASP A 26 -5.91 -3.29 13.03
N GLU A 27 -6.75 -2.44 12.43
CA GLU A 27 -8.12 -2.81 12.09
C GLU A 27 -8.18 -3.88 10.99
N SER A 28 -7.24 -3.87 10.03
CA SER A 28 -7.12 -4.96 9.04
C SER A 28 -6.79 -6.29 9.74
N CYS A 29 -5.84 -6.29 10.66
CA CYS A 29 -5.42 -7.50 11.37
C CYS A 29 -6.48 -7.99 12.35
N LYS A 30 -7.20 -7.08 13.00
CA LYS A 30 -8.36 -7.42 13.84
C LYS A 30 -9.44 -8.11 13.02
N LEU A 31 -9.83 -7.53 11.88
CA LEU A 31 -10.79 -8.15 10.97
C LEU A 31 -10.38 -9.57 10.59
N ILE A 32 -9.10 -9.78 10.23
CA ILE A 32 -8.57 -11.11 9.88
C ILE A 32 -8.66 -12.08 11.06
N SER A 33 -8.36 -11.65 12.28
CA SER A 33 -8.40 -12.50 13.47
C SER A 33 -9.80 -12.97 13.86
N GLU A 34 -10.81 -12.17 13.52
CA GLU A 34 -12.21 -12.48 13.78
C GLU A 34 -12.83 -13.46 12.75
N LEU A 35 -12.14 -13.69 11.62
CA LEU A 35 -12.61 -14.62 10.60
C LEU A 35 -12.46 -16.09 11.07
N LYS A 36 -13.61 -16.76 11.24
CA LYS A 36 -13.69 -18.16 11.71
C LYS A 36 -13.62 -19.20 10.60
N PHE A 37 -13.40 -18.80 9.33
CA PHE A 37 -13.39 -19.73 8.21
C PHE A 37 -12.01 -19.80 7.54
N ASN A 38 -11.73 -20.95 6.95
CA ASN A 38 -10.56 -21.10 6.09
C ASN A 38 -10.85 -20.44 4.73
N SER A 39 -10.15 -19.38 4.44
CA SER A 39 -10.25 -18.73 3.14
C SER A 39 -9.63 -19.63 2.05
N THR A 40 -10.25 -19.64 0.88
CA THR A 40 -9.67 -20.21 -0.35
C THR A 40 -9.09 -19.08 -1.24
N ASN A 41 -8.87 -17.90 -0.66
CA ASN A 41 -8.44 -16.71 -1.39
C ASN A 41 -7.01 -16.34 -0.97
N ASP A 42 -6.06 -16.50 -1.86
CA ASP A 42 -4.63 -16.23 -1.64
C ASP A 42 -4.36 -14.81 -1.09
N TYR A 43 -5.18 -13.83 -1.48
CA TYR A 43 -5.00 -12.47 -0.99
C TYR A 43 -5.32 -12.33 0.51
N ILE A 44 -6.38 -12.98 0.97
CA ILE A 44 -6.77 -13.03 2.38
C ILE A 44 -5.74 -13.84 3.17
N ASP A 45 -5.24 -14.93 2.59
CA ASP A 45 -4.22 -15.76 3.21
C ASP A 45 -2.89 -14.99 3.40
N LYS A 46 -2.47 -14.19 2.41
CA LYS A 46 -1.32 -13.29 2.53
C LYS A 46 -1.49 -12.28 3.65
N PHE A 47 -2.69 -11.67 3.77
CA PHE A 47 -3.00 -10.77 4.87
C PHE A 47 -2.90 -11.48 6.23
N LYS A 48 -3.45 -12.69 6.34
CA LYS A 48 -3.39 -13.47 7.57
C LYS A 48 -1.96 -13.76 8.01
N ILE A 49 -1.13 -14.23 7.08
CA ILE A 49 0.30 -14.48 7.34
C ILE A 49 0.99 -13.18 7.80
N TYR A 50 0.77 -12.08 7.10
CA TYR A 50 1.37 -10.80 7.45
C TYR A 50 0.92 -10.31 8.84
N CYS A 51 -0.37 -10.41 9.16
CA CYS A 51 -0.89 -10.04 10.47
C CYS A 51 -0.34 -10.92 11.61
N LEU A 52 -0.12 -12.21 11.38
CA LEU A 52 0.54 -13.08 12.35
C LEU A 52 1.96 -12.59 12.66
N ILE A 53 2.74 -12.23 11.64
CA ILE A 53 4.08 -11.66 11.83
C ILE A 53 4.00 -10.35 12.64
N LYS A 54 3.08 -9.45 12.30
CA LYS A 54 2.89 -8.16 13.01
C LYS A 54 2.50 -8.32 14.48
N LEU A 55 1.85 -9.43 14.82
CA LEU A 55 1.48 -9.80 16.17
C LEU A 55 2.58 -10.59 16.90
N ASN A 56 3.78 -10.69 16.34
CA ASN A 56 4.91 -11.49 16.84
C ASN A 56 4.62 -12.99 16.97
N LYS A 57 3.68 -13.51 16.18
CA LYS A 57 3.31 -14.93 16.09
C LYS A 57 4.03 -15.61 14.92
N ASN A 58 5.36 -15.51 14.92
CA ASN A 58 6.19 -15.91 13.79
C ASN A 58 6.09 -17.42 13.51
N GLU A 59 6.02 -18.26 14.53
CA GLU A 59 5.84 -19.72 14.35
C GLU A 59 4.51 -20.05 13.68
N GLU A 60 3.40 -19.41 14.13
CA GLU A 60 2.09 -19.59 13.50
C GLU A 60 2.09 -19.11 12.04
N ALA A 61 2.79 -17.99 11.76
CA ALA A 61 2.92 -17.45 10.40
C ALA A 61 3.68 -18.42 9.49
N GLN A 62 4.79 -19.01 9.97
CA GLN A 62 5.57 -19.99 9.24
C GLN A 62 4.75 -21.25 8.92
N ILE A 63 4.12 -21.85 9.94
CA ILE A 63 3.29 -23.05 9.77
C ILE A 63 2.17 -22.78 8.75
N TYR A 64 1.51 -21.63 8.84
CA TYR A 64 0.42 -21.28 7.94
C TYR A 64 0.92 -21.06 6.51
N PHE A 65 2.06 -20.43 6.34
CA PHE A 65 2.69 -20.21 5.02
C PHE A 65 3.09 -21.54 4.37
N ASP A 66 3.74 -22.44 5.11
CA ASP A 66 4.15 -23.76 4.62
C ASP A 66 2.94 -24.60 4.21
N LEU A 67 1.87 -24.61 5.02
CA LEU A 67 0.62 -25.27 4.67
C LEU A 67 0.03 -24.72 3.36
N LYS A 68 0.08 -23.40 3.15
CA LYS A 68 -0.40 -22.80 1.90
C LYS A 68 0.47 -23.17 0.70
N LYS A 69 1.78 -23.24 0.88
CA LYS A 69 2.70 -23.73 -0.18
C LYS A 69 2.40 -25.18 -0.56
N GLU A 70 2.14 -26.06 0.39
CA GLU A 70 1.71 -27.44 0.13
C GLU A 70 0.38 -27.52 -0.64
N GLN A 71 -0.52 -26.55 -0.42
CA GLN A 71 -1.79 -26.40 -1.13
C GLN A 71 -1.64 -25.76 -2.53
N GLY A 72 -0.42 -25.46 -2.98
CA GLY A 72 -0.14 -24.91 -4.29
C GLY A 72 -0.02 -23.38 -4.35
N PHE A 73 0.01 -22.68 -3.22
CA PHE A 73 0.27 -21.25 -3.19
C PHE A 73 1.68 -20.95 -3.77
N ASN A 74 1.74 -20.08 -4.78
CA ASN A 74 2.98 -19.72 -5.47
C ASN A 74 2.97 -18.24 -5.83
N ASP A 75 3.52 -17.40 -4.94
CA ASP A 75 3.73 -15.98 -5.15
C ASP A 75 5.14 -15.60 -4.72
N LYS A 76 6.07 -15.54 -5.70
CA LYS A 76 7.50 -15.25 -5.45
C LYS A 76 7.73 -13.89 -4.80
N PHE A 77 6.93 -12.88 -5.16
CA PHE A 77 7.02 -11.56 -4.54
C PHE A 77 6.68 -11.67 -3.05
N PHE A 78 5.54 -12.30 -2.73
CA PHE A 78 5.14 -12.46 -1.33
C PHE A 78 6.15 -13.31 -0.54
N GLU A 79 6.67 -14.37 -1.11
CA GLU A 79 7.71 -15.21 -0.49
C GLU A 79 8.98 -14.43 -0.15
N SER A 80 9.45 -13.56 -1.08
CA SER A 80 10.60 -12.68 -0.81
C SER A 80 10.31 -11.75 0.36
N LYS A 81 9.15 -11.10 0.37
CA LYS A 81 8.74 -10.19 1.45
C LYS A 81 8.55 -10.92 2.79
N PHE A 82 7.97 -12.11 2.77
CA PHE A 82 7.84 -12.98 3.94
C PHE A 82 9.21 -13.31 4.55
N ASN A 83 10.16 -13.76 3.74
CA ASN A 83 11.51 -14.11 4.20
C ASN A 83 12.22 -12.89 4.82
N ASN A 84 12.05 -11.71 4.24
CA ASN A 84 12.58 -10.48 4.81
C ASN A 84 11.95 -10.15 6.16
N LEU A 85 10.62 -10.19 6.27
CA LEU A 85 9.88 -9.92 7.52
C LEU A 85 10.20 -10.92 8.63
N MET A 86 10.47 -12.17 8.28
CA MET A 86 10.86 -13.23 9.22
C MET A 86 12.34 -13.19 9.60
N GLY A 87 13.14 -12.32 8.98
CA GLY A 87 14.58 -12.25 9.22
C GLY A 87 15.37 -13.39 8.59
N TYR A 88 14.80 -14.11 7.61
CA TYR A 88 15.49 -15.18 6.90
C TYR A 88 16.36 -14.68 5.73
N SER A 89 16.27 -13.42 5.41
CA SER A 89 17.02 -12.76 4.35
C SER A 89 17.52 -11.40 4.80
N ASP A 90 18.85 -11.22 4.77
CA ASP A 90 19.51 -9.93 5.01
C ASP A 90 19.48 -9.01 3.79
N LYS A 91 18.90 -9.45 2.68
CA LYS A 91 18.83 -8.65 1.47
C LYS A 91 17.80 -7.53 1.67
N ASN A 92 18.25 -6.29 1.48
CA ASN A 92 17.35 -5.16 1.33
C ASN A 92 16.51 -5.38 0.07
N ASP A 93 15.26 -5.81 0.27
CA ASP A 93 14.34 -6.09 -0.83
C ASP A 93 13.68 -4.78 -1.27
N GLN A 94 14.21 -4.20 -2.36
CA GLN A 94 13.72 -2.95 -2.95
C GLN A 94 12.65 -3.16 -4.03
N GLU A 95 12.21 -4.40 -4.27
CA GLU A 95 11.16 -4.64 -5.25
C GLU A 95 9.85 -3.98 -4.85
N ILE A 96 9.34 -3.08 -5.71
CA ILE A 96 8.07 -2.39 -5.52
C ILE A 96 7.01 -3.00 -6.42
N SER A 97 5.87 -3.39 -5.84
CA SER A 97 4.75 -3.96 -6.57
C SER A 97 3.47 -3.14 -6.38
N GLU A 98 2.92 -2.67 -7.50
CA GLU A 98 1.67 -1.91 -7.58
C GLU A 98 0.43 -2.79 -7.81
N LYS A 99 0.57 -4.13 -7.73
CA LYS A 99 -0.52 -5.07 -8.05
C LYS A 99 -1.69 -5.02 -7.07
N SER A 100 -1.43 -4.64 -5.83
CA SER A 100 -2.47 -4.53 -4.79
C SER A 100 -2.00 -3.64 -3.64
N VAL A 101 -2.94 -3.22 -2.77
CA VAL A 101 -2.63 -2.43 -1.57
C VAL A 101 -1.66 -3.18 -0.66
N LEU A 102 -1.88 -4.49 -0.44
CA LEU A 102 -0.99 -5.31 0.39
C LEU A 102 0.40 -5.43 -0.23
N ASN A 103 0.51 -5.68 -1.54
CA ASN A 103 1.82 -5.78 -2.18
C ASN A 103 2.60 -4.46 -2.06
N PHE A 104 1.92 -3.32 -2.27
CA PHE A 104 2.55 -2.01 -2.12
C PHE A 104 2.98 -1.74 -0.67
N HIS A 105 2.13 -2.10 0.28
CA HIS A 105 2.46 -2.01 1.70
C HIS A 105 3.68 -2.88 2.07
N LEU A 106 3.73 -4.12 1.60
CA LEU A 106 4.88 -5.01 1.81
C LEU A 106 6.16 -4.43 1.19
N SER A 107 6.08 -3.83 0.00
CA SER A 107 7.22 -3.11 -0.61
C SER A 107 7.73 -2.00 0.29
N HIS A 108 6.83 -1.24 0.91
CA HIS A 108 7.18 -0.16 1.82
C HIS A 108 7.85 -0.66 3.09
N VAL A 109 7.24 -1.63 3.79
CA VAL A 109 7.71 -2.04 5.12
C VAL A 109 8.93 -2.94 5.11
N THR A 110 9.30 -3.53 3.96
CA THR A 110 10.50 -4.36 3.80
C THR A 110 11.67 -3.62 3.18
N SER A 111 11.49 -2.39 2.71
CA SER A 111 12.55 -1.56 2.16
C SER A 111 13.14 -0.66 3.23
N GLN A 112 14.47 -0.68 3.40
CA GLN A 112 15.15 0.23 4.33
C GLN A 112 15.09 1.70 3.88
N ASN A 113 15.08 1.93 2.56
CA ASN A 113 15.01 3.25 1.96
C ASN A 113 13.88 3.28 0.93
N PHE A 114 12.64 3.17 1.42
CA PHE A 114 11.49 3.20 0.52
C PHE A 114 11.39 4.56 -0.16
N ASN A 115 11.50 4.57 -1.47
CA ASN A 115 11.31 5.75 -2.30
C ASN A 115 10.40 5.40 -3.48
N TYR A 116 9.28 6.08 -3.57
CA TYR A 116 8.31 5.89 -4.65
C TYR A 116 7.92 7.24 -5.24
N THR A 117 8.23 7.44 -6.51
CA THR A 117 7.88 8.67 -7.22
C THR A 117 6.54 8.50 -7.95
N THR A 118 5.56 9.30 -7.55
CA THR A 118 4.25 9.32 -8.20
C THR A 118 4.32 9.88 -9.62
N ASN A 119 3.49 9.36 -10.50
CA ASN A 119 3.33 9.81 -11.89
C ASN A 119 1.87 9.76 -12.31
N GLU A 120 1.57 10.17 -13.54
CA GLU A 120 0.19 10.23 -14.09
C GLU A 120 -0.53 8.87 -14.15
N LYS A 121 0.21 7.76 -14.13
CA LYS A 121 -0.34 6.39 -14.16
C LYS A 121 -0.44 5.78 -12.76
N THR A 122 0.03 6.48 -11.73
CA THR A 122 -0.03 5.96 -10.35
C THR A 122 -1.46 5.65 -9.94
N PRO A 123 -1.76 4.41 -9.53
CA PRO A 123 -3.09 4.00 -9.13
C PRO A 123 -3.65 4.82 -7.96
N LYS A 124 -4.96 5.06 -7.97
CA LYS A 124 -5.65 5.83 -6.94
C LYS A 124 -5.40 5.30 -5.51
N PHE A 125 -5.35 3.98 -5.34
CA PHE A 125 -5.11 3.40 -4.02
C PHE A 125 -3.70 3.67 -3.50
N ILE A 126 -2.69 3.82 -4.39
CA ILE A 126 -1.32 4.18 -4.03
C ILE A 126 -1.28 5.63 -3.54
N TRP A 127 -1.89 6.56 -4.25
CA TRP A 127 -2.01 7.95 -3.80
C TRP A 127 -2.59 8.02 -2.38
N LYS A 128 -3.68 7.29 -2.15
CA LYS A 128 -4.32 7.24 -0.83
C LYS A 128 -3.42 6.63 0.23
N TYR A 129 -2.71 5.54 -0.11
CA TYR A 129 -1.76 4.88 0.78
C TYR A 129 -0.61 5.82 1.15
N LEU A 130 0.03 6.47 0.17
CA LEU A 130 1.14 7.39 0.39
C LEU A 130 0.73 8.57 1.27
N SER A 131 -0.42 9.19 0.98
CA SER A 131 -0.96 10.29 1.78
C SER A 131 -1.25 9.87 3.23
N SER A 132 -1.89 8.72 3.43
CA SER A 132 -2.27 8.25 4.77
C SER A 132 -1.08 7.77 5.62
N ASN A 133 0.05 7.47 5.00
CA ASN A 133 1.28 7.02 5.69
C ASN A 133 2.39 8.09 5.68
N ASN A 134 2.08 9.34 5.30
CA ASN A 134 3.05 10.45 5.22
C ASN A 134 4.28 10.15 4.35
N LEU A 135 4.04 9.47 3.21
CA LEU A 135 5.08 9.06 2.26
C LEU A 135 5.09 9.92 0.98
N LEU A 136 4.23 10.93 0.92
CA LEU A 136 4.30 11.92 -0.17
C LEU A 136 5.47 12.87 0.08
N GLU A 137 6.08 13.31 -1.02
CA GLU A 137 7.13 14.31 -0.99
C GLU A 137 6.64 15.60 -0.31
N ASP A 138 7.47 16.20 0.56
CA ASP A 138 7.12 17.47 1.19
C ASP A 138 6.97 18.55 0.11
N ILE A 139 5.86 19.27 0.19
CA ILE A 139 5.55 20.38 -0.74
C ILE A 139 6.69 21.39 -0.81
N LYS A 140 7.42 21.58 0.29
CA LYS A 140 8.55 22.53 0.37
C LYS A 140 9.76 22.08 -0.45
N GLU A 141 9.90 20.78 -0.67
CA GLU A 141 11.00 20.16 -1.40
C GLU A 141 10.73 20.01 -2.89
N ILE A 142 9.46 20.19 -3.32
CA ILE A 142 9.10 20.10 -4.73
C ILE A 142 9.78 21.20 -5.52
N ASP A 143 10.54 20.81 -6.54
CA ASP A 143 11.15 21.73 -7.48
C ASP A 143 10.07 22.41 -8.34
N LEU A 144 10.01 23.74 -8.28
CA LEU A 144 9.03 24.56 -9.01
C LEU A 144 9.30 24.62 -10.53
N GLU A 145 10.49 24.28 -10.98
CA GLU A 145 10.83 24.16 -12.39
C GLU A 145 10.40 22.81 -12.98
N ASN A 146 10.11 21.83 -12.12
CA ASN A 146 9.64 20.52 -12.53
C ASN A 146 8.15 20.54 -12.92
N THR A 147 7.85 21.14 -14.06
CA THR A 147 6.48 21.27 -14.61
C THR A 147 5.77 19.93 -14.71
N LYS A 148 6.49 18.85 -15.04
CA LYS A 148 5.91 17.51 -15.15
C LYS A 148 5.40 16.97 -13.81
N LYS A 149 6.13 17.23 -12.73
CA LYS A 149 5.70 16.88 -11.37
C LYS A 149 4.48 17.69 -10.96
N ILE A 150 4.49 18.99 -11.25
CA ILE A 150 3.37 19.89 -10.92
C ILE A 150 2.11 19.45 -11.65
N MET A 151 2.18 19.19 -12.97
CA MET A 151 1.05 18.66 -13.76
C MET A 151 0.53 17.32 -13.18
N THR A 152 1.41 16.46 -12.70
CA THR A 152 1.01 15.20 -12.04
C THR A 152 0.19 15.46 -10.78
N LEU A 153 0.61 16.42 -9.94
CA LEU A 153 -0.11 16.81 -8.72
C LEU A 153 -1.45 17.49 -9.04
N GLU A 154 -1.48 18.37 -10.03
CA GLU A 154 -2.72 19.01 -10.52
C GLU A 154 -3.74 17.96 -10.96
N LYS A 155 -3.32 17.02 -11.81
CA LYS A 155 -4.17 15.93 -12.28
C LYS A 155 -4.66 15.07 -11.11
N ALA A 156 -3.76 14.69 -10.19
CA ALA A 156 -4.11 13.92 -9.02
C ALA A 156 -5.11 14.66 -8.10
N THR A 157 -4.97 16.00 -7.99
CA THR A 157 -5.92 16.84 -7.24
C THR A 157 -7.28 16.88 -7.93
N HIS A 158 -7.31 17.07 -9.24
CA HIS A 158 -8.55 17.04 -10.02
C HIS A 158 -9.28 15.70 -9.88
N GLU A 159 -8.55 14.60 -9.83
CA GLU A 159 -9.06 13.25 -9.60
C GLU A 159 -9.37 12.94 -8.12
N LYS A 160 -9.19 13.92 -7.21
CA LYS A 160 -9.37 13.78 -5.75
C LYS A 160 -8.46 12.72 -5.11
N ASN A 161 -7.28 12.55 -5.67
CA ASN A 161 -6.23 11.66 -5.17
C ASN A 161 -5.18 12.42 -4.34
N TYR A 162 -5.05 13.72 -4.53
CA TYR A 162 -4.15 14.62 -3.81
C TYR A 162 -4.95 15.79 -3.20
N SER A 163 -4.42 16.42 -2.15
CA SER A 163 -5.12 17.45 -1.40
C SER A 163 -5.09 18.80 -2.12
N GLU A 164 -6.28 19.41 -2.33
CA GLU A 164 -6.41 20.77 -2.89
C GLU A 164 -5.66 21.80 -2.02
N LYS A 165 -5.68 21.62 -0.70
CA LYS A 165 -4.97 22.50 0.24
C LYS A 165 -3.46 22.43 0.04
N GLU A 166 -2.91 21.25 -0.16
CA GLU A 166 -1.48 21.05 -0.42
C GLU A 166 -1.09 21.63 -1.78
N LEU A 167 -1.88 21.41 -2.82
CA LEU A 167 -1.64 22.02 -4.12
C LEU A 167 -1.67 23.56 -4.05
N LEU A 168 -2.62 24.14 -3.30
CA LEU A 168 -2.67 25.58 -3.08
C LEU A 168 -1.42 26.10 -2.34
N GLN A 169 -0.90 25.35 -1.39
CA GLN A 169 0.36 25.71 -0.72
C GLN A 169 1.55 25.65 -1.66
N LEU A 170 1.58 24.68 -2.57
CA LEU A 170 2.59 24.62 -3.63
C LEU A 170 2.53 25.89 -4.51
N TYR A 171 1.33 26.27 -4.94
CA TYR A 171 1.18 27.48 -5.77
C TYR A 171 1.59 28.77 -5.07
N LYS A 172 1.42 28.88 -3.75
CA LYS A 172 1.89 30.04 -2.98
C LYS A 172 3.41 30.21 -2.98
N ARG A 173 4.17 29.19 -3.39
CA ARG A 173 5.63 29.28 -3.54
C ARG A 173 6.06 29.92 -4.86
N PHE A 174 5.15 30.05 -5.83
CA PHE A 174 5.44 30.75 -7.08
C PHE A 174 5.36 32.26 -6.89
N ASP A 175 6.38 32.98 -7.34
CA ASP A 175 6.38 34.44 -7.41
C ASP A 175 5.64 34.87 -8.69
N PHE A 176 4.32 35.04 -8.58
CA PHE A 176 3.52 35.58 -9.69
C PHE A 176 3.76 37.08 -9.82
N SER A 177 4.25 37.53 -10.95
CA SER A 177 4.27 38.96 -11.27
C SER A 177 2.84 39.47 -11.55
N LEU A 178 2.56 40.73 -11.21
CA LEU A 178 1.27 41.37 -11.51
C LEU A 178 0.88 41.30 -12.99
N SER A 179 1.86 41.26 -13.89
CA SER A 179 1.65 41.11 -15.35
C SER A 179 1.20 39.70 -15.77
N GLN A 180 1.32 38.70 -14.89
CA GLN A 180 0.85 37.34 -15.15
C GLN A 180 -0.56 37.09 -14.57
N LEU A 181 -1.09 38.04 -13.78
CA LEU A 181 -2.41 37.99 -13.19
C LEU A 181 -3.46 38.82 -13.95
N LEU A 182 -3.04 39.59 -14.94
CA LEU A 182 -3.85 40.40 -15.84
C LEU A 182 -3.91 39.79 -17.24
#